data_6db2fca7f55fc77534757b885a5182a4
#
_entry.id   6db2fca7f55fc77534757b885a5182a4
#
_cell.length_a   1.000
_cell.length_b   1.000
_cell.length_c   1.000
_cell.angle_alpha   90.00
_cell.angle_beta   90.00
_cell.angle_gamma   90.00
#
_symmetry.space_group_name_H-M   'P 1'
#
loop_
_entity.id
_entity.type
_entity.pdbx_description
1 polymer ?
#
loop_
_entity_poly.entity_id
_entity_poly.type
_entity_poly.pdbx_seq_one_letter_code
_entity_poly.pdbx_strand_id
1 'polypeptide(L)'
;MTTSSTALVIGSGFGGLAAALRLRAKGYEVTIVERQPDLGGRARVFRRNGFVYDAGPTVVTAPFLLDELFALFNRNSEDYLKIVPVEPWYRFRFNDG
;
A
#
# COMPACT_ATOMS: atom_id res chain seq x y z
N MET A 1 -23.77 -19.05 -18.64
CA MET A 1 -23.27 -18.59 -17.34
C MET A 1 -21.78 -18.84 -17.22
N THR A 2 -21.02 -17.81 -17.02
CA THR A 2 -19.58 -17.94 -16.83
C THR A 2 -19.29 -18.02 -15.35
N THR A 3 -18.54 -19.05 -14.94
CA THR A 3 -18.00 -19.13 -13.60
C THR A 3 -16.82 -18.16 -13.47
N SER A 4 -16.82 -17.37 -12.40
CA SER A 4 -15.68 -16.51 -12.10
C SER A 4 -14.46 -17.35 -11.75
N SER A 5 -13.31 -16.98 -12.28
CA SER A 5 -12.06 -17.56 -11.85
C SER A 5 -11.70 -17.04 -10.46
N THR A 6 -11.07 -17.88 -9.67
CA THR A 6 -10.64 -17.54 -8.32
C THR A 6 -9.13 -17.36 -8.25
N ALA A 7 -8.68 -16.50 -7.37
CA ALA A 7 -7.27 -16.28 -7.12
C ALA A 7 -7.02 -16.16 -5.60
N LEU A 8 -5.95 -16.75 -5.15
CA LEU A 8 -5.50 -16.66 -3.77
C LEU A 8 -4.16 -15.91 -3.76
N VAL A 9 -4.10 -14.81 -3.02
CA VAL A 9 -2.87 -14.03 -2.85
C VAL A 9 -2.37 -14.24 -1.44
N ILE A 10 -1.14 -14.72 -1.34
CA ILE A 10 -0.50 -14.96 -0.06
C ILE A 10 0.39 -13.77 0.28
N GLY A 11 0.02 -13.05 1.34
CA GLY A 11 0.71 -11.85 1.79
C GLY A 11 0.00 -10.58 1.37
N SER A 12 -0.02 -9.61 2.27
CA SER A 12 -0.69 -8.32 2.09
C SER A 12 0.27 -7.13 2.18
N GLY A 13 1.51 -7.31 1.76
CA GLY A 13 2.41 -6.21 1.49
C GLY A 13 1.99 -5.48 0.22
N PHE A 14 2.72 -4.45 -0.18
CA PHE A 14 2.37 -3.68 -1.38
C PHE A 14 2.29 -4.55 -2.63
N GLY A 15 3.21 -5.51 -2.78
CA GLY A 15 3.18 -6.42 -3.92
C GLY A 15 1.92 -7.28 -3.95
N GLY A 16 1.56 -7.86 -2.82
CA GLY A 16 0.35 -8.68 -2.70
C GLY A 16 -0.92 -7.88 -2.91
N LEU A 17 -1.00 -6.69 -2.32
CA LEU A 17 -2.16 -5.81 -2.50
C LEU A 17 -2.30 -5.36 -3.95
N ALA A 18 -1.20 -4.97 -4.60
CA ALA A 18 -1.23 -4.56 -6.01
C ALA A 18 -1.68 -5.72 -6.90
N ALA A 19 -1.14 -6.93 -6.69
CA ALA A 19 -1.52 -8.10 -7.44
C ALA A 19 -3.01 -8.42 -7.25
N ALA A 20 -3.50 -8.37 -6.01
CA ALA A 20 -4.89 -8.64 -5.69
C ALA A 20 -5.84 -7.64 -6.38
N LEU A 21 -5.51 -6.37 -6.33
CA LEU A 21 -6.31 -5.34 -6.98
C LEU A 21 -6.34 -5.52 -8.50
N ARG A 22 -5.21 -5.81 -9.11
CA ARG A 22 -5.15 -6.03 -10.56
C ARG A 22 -5.92 -7.27 -10.98
N LEU A 23 -5.83 -8.35 -10.21
CA LEU A 23 -6.60 -9.57 -10.45
C LEU A 23 -8.10 -9.29 -10.31
N ARG A 24 -8.49 -8.55 -9.28
CA ARG A 24 -9.90 -8.20 -9.09
C ARG A 24 -10.43 -7.34 -10.24
N ALA A 25 -9.63 -6.40 -10.72
CA ALA A 25 -10.00 -5.57 -11.86
C ALA A 25 -10.19 -6.39 -13.15
N LYS A 26 -9.52 -7.53 -13.24
CA LYS A 26 -9.69 -8.47 -14.36
C LYS A 26 -10.88 -9.41 -14.19
N GLY A 27 -11.61 -9.31 -13.08
CA GLY A 27 -12.80 -10.10 -12.84
C GLY A 27 -12.60 -11.35 -12.00
N TYR A 28 -11.43 -11.56 -11.42
CA TYR A 28 -11.20 -12.69 -10.52
C TYR A 28 -11.90 -12.47 -9.18
N GLU A 29 -12.35 -13.54 -8.58
CA GLU A 29 -12.69 -13.55 -7.16
C GLU A 29 -11.40 -13.72 -6.38
N VAL A 30 -11.02 -12.73 -5.57
CA VAL A 30 -9.71 -12.69 -4.93
C VAL A 30 -9.86 -12.84 -3.43
N THR A 31 -9.06 -13.75 -2.86
CA THR A 31 -8.87 -13.88 -1.43
C THR A 31 -7.43 -13.58 -1.09
N ILE A 32 -7.20 -12.75 -0.08
CA ILE A 32 -5.86 -12.47 0.44
C ILE A 32 -5.73 -13.15 1.79
N VAL A 33 -4.64 -13.87 1.98
CA VAL A 33 -4.31 -14.45 3.27
C VAL A 33 -3.05 -13.78 3.81
N GLU A 34 -3.11 -13.39 5.08
CA GLU A 34 -2.04 -12.67 5.75
C GLU A 34 -1.68 -13.36 7.06
N ARG A 35 -0.40 -13.63 7.26
CA ARG A 35 0.12 -14.29 8.46
C ARG A 35 0.07 -13.39 9.69
N GLN A 36 0.28 -12.09 9.50
CA GLN A 36 0.30 -11.12 10.60
C GLN A 36 -1.10 -10.62 10.92
N PRO A 37 -1.35 -10.14 12.13
CA PRO A 37 -2.66 -9.57 12.48
C PRO A 37 -2.99 -8.30 11.73
N ASP A 38 -1.99 -7.57 11.24
CA ASP A 38 -2.17 -6.34 10.48
C ASP A 38 -1.76 -6.54 9.03
N LEU A 39 -2.44 -5.83 8.13
CA LEU A 39 -2.11 -5.80 6.72
C LEU A 39 -0.95 -4.83 6.47
N GLY A 40 -0.33 -4.95 5.30
CA GLY A 40 0.62 -3.96 4.83
C GLY A 40 2.07 -4.43 4.76
N GLY A 41 2.39 -5.59 5.33
CA GLY A 41 3.75 -6.12 5.29
C GLY A 41 4.76 -5.18 5.95
N ARG A 42 5.82 -4.83 5.23
CA ARG A 42 6.85 -3.92 5.75
C ARG A 42 6.36 -2.48 5.89
N ALA A 43 5.23 -2.15 5.27
CA ALA A 43 4.63 -0.81 5.37
C ALA A 43 3.52 -0.75 6.41
N ARG A 44 3.33 -1.81 7.20
CA ARG A 44 2.33 -1.81 8.26
C ARG A 44 2.72 -0.84 9.38
N VAL A 45 1.77 -0.57 10.25
CA VAL A 45 2.02 0.25 11.43
C VAL A 45 2.02 -0.61 12.69
N PHE A 46 2.76 -0.18 13.70
CA PHE A 46 2.69 -0.75 15.04
C PHE A 46 1.89 0.18 15.93
N ARG A 47 1.00 -0.42 16.74
CA ARG A 47 0.24 0.32 17.74
C ARG A 47 0.58 -0.25 19.11
N ARG A 48 1.07 0.62 20.00
CA ARG A 48 1.43 0.23 21.35
C ARG A 48 1.20 1.41 22.29
N ASN A 49 0.45 1.16 23.38
CA ASN A 49 0.20 2.15 24.44
C ASN A 49 -0.34 3.49 23.91
N GLY A 50 -1.21 3.45 22.90
CA GLY A 50 -1.78 4.64 22.32
C GLY A 50 -0.91 5.33 21.27
N PHE A 51 0.30 4.83 21.04
CA PHE A 51 1.19 5.36 20.01
C PHE A 51 1.09 4.54 18.72
N VAL A 52 1.32 5.21 17.60
CA VAL A 52 1.34 4.59 16.26
C VAL A 52 2.71 4.83 15.65
N TYR A 53 3.36 3.74 15.24
CA TYR A 53 4.68 3.79 14.63
C TYR A 53 4.64 3.16 13.25
N ASP A 54 5.27 3.80 12.28
CA ASP A 54 5.49 3.20 10.98
C ASP A 54 6.55 2.10 11.09
N ALA A 55 6.25 0.93 10.52
CA ALA A 55 7.18 -0.20 10.56
C ALA A 55 8.32 -0.05 9.54
N GLY A 56 8.17 0.82 8.57
CA GLY A 56 9.12 0.97 7.48
C GLY A 56 9.01 2.32 6.80
N PRO A 57 8.73 2.35 5.50
CA PRO A 57 8.78 3.59 4.73
C PRO A 57 7.76 4.61 5.20
N THR A 58 8.22 5.87 5.28
CA THR A 58 7.40 7.03 5.61
C THR A 58 7.25 7.97 4.41
N VAL A 59 8.09 7.78 3.39
CA VAL A 59 8.11 8.61 2.19
C VAL A 59 7.68 7.78 0.99
N VAL A 60 6.68 8.27 0.27
CA VAL A 60 6.21 7.63 -0.96
C VAL A 60 6.93 8.27 -2.14
N THR A 61 7.78 7.50 -2.81
CA THR A 61 8.62 8.00 -3.91
C THR A 61 7.95 7.96 -5.27
N ALA A 62 6.89 7.15 -5.42
CA ALA A 62 6.20 6.97 -6.69
C ALA A 62 4.67 6.98 -6.47
N PRO A 63 4.09 8.11 -6.07
CA PRO A 63 2.66 8.19 -5.75
C PRO A 63 1.76 7.86 -6.95
N PHE A 64 2.22 8.08 -8.19
CA PHE A 64 1.47 7.75 -9.39
C PHE A 64 1.14 6.26 -9.50
N LEU A 65 1.94 5.37 -8.92
CA LEU A 65 1.66 3.94 -8.91
C LEU A 65 0.45 3.61 -8.03
N LEU A 66 0.26 4.36 -6.95
CA LEU A 66 -0.94 4.24 -6.12
C LEU A 66 -2.16 4.76 -6.87
N ASP A 67 -2.02 5.89 -7.55
CA ASP A 67 -3.10 6.47 -8.35
C ASP A 67 -3.61 5.48 -9.41
N GLU A 68 -2.69 4.75 -10.06
CA GLU A 68 -3.05 3.73 -11.03
C GLU A 68 -3.94 2.64 -10.43
N LEU A 69 -3.63 2.18 -9.23
CA LEU A 69 -4.41 1.14 -8.56
C LEU A 69 -5.84 1.61 -8.23
N PHE A 70 -5.98 2.84 -7.74
CA PHE A 70 -7.30 3.41 -7.48
C PHE A 70 -8.09 3.62 -8.77
N ALA A 71 -7.40 4.04 -9.84
CA ALA A 71 -8.04 4.27 -11.14
C ALA A 71 -8.63 2.99 -11.75
N LEU A 72 -8.09 1.82 -11.43
CA LEU A 72 -8.64 0.54 -11.88
C LEU A 72 -10.11 0.35 -11.45
N PHE A 73 -10.54 1.03 -10.38
CA PHE A 73 -11.88 0.94 -9.81
C PHE A 73 -12.64 2.26 -9.91
N ASN A 74 -12.22 3.14 -10.83
CA ASN A 74 -12.80 4.47 -11.01
C ASN A 74 -12.81 5.31 -9.74
N ARG A 75 -11.73 5.21 -8.96
CA ARG A 75 -11.57 5.93 -7.71
C ARG A 75 -10.36 6.84 -7.76
N ASN A 76 -10.42 7.91 -6.98
CA ASN A 76 -9.31 8.84 -6.82
C ASN A 76 -8.59 8.54 -5.51
N SER A 77 -7.28 8.38 -5.59
CA SER A 77 -6.47 8.12 -4.40
C SER A 77 -6.60 9.22 -3.36
N GLU A 78 -6.80 10.46 -3.79
CA GLU A 78 -6.95 11.63 -2.93
C GLU A 78 -8.14 11.54 -1.98
N ASP A 79 -9.17 10.76 -2.32
CA ASP A 79 -10.32 10.54 -1.45
C ASP A 79 -9.99 9.62 -0.27
N TYR A 80 -8.88 8.91 -0.33
CA TYR A 80 -8.48 7.91 0.66
C TYR A 80 -7.16 8.24 1.33
N LEU A 81 -6.24 8.89 0.61
CA LEU A 81 -4.88 9.14 1.06
C LEU A 81 -4.55 10.62 0.90
N LYS A 82 -3.97 11.21 1.94
CA LYS A 82 -3.43 12.56 1.87
C LYS A 82 -1.92 12.47 1.75
N ILE A 83 -1.42 12.64 0.53
CA ILE A 83 0.01 12.64 0.25
C ILE A 83 0.46 14.08 0.04
N VAL A 84 1.44 14.50 0.80
CA VAL A 84 1.96 15.87 0.75
C VAL A 84 3.43 15.85 0.37
N PRO A 85 3.91 16.86 -0.39
CA PRO A 85 5.33 16.98 -0.68
C PRO A 85 6.16 17.18 0.58
N VAL A 86 7.36 16.59 0.59
CA VAL A 86 8.32 16.77 1.67
C VAL A 86 9.47 17.63 1.15
N GLU A 87 9.66 18.81 1.75
CA GLU A 87 10.66 19.77 1.31
C GLU A 87 11.36 20.39 2.53
N PRO A 88 12.66 20.23 2.72
CA PRO A 88 13.53 19.39 1.89
C PRO A 88 13.33 17.90 2.15
N TRP A 89 13.56 17.08 1.12
CA TRP A 89 13.39 15.64 1.23
C TRP A 89 14.46 15.00 2.11
N TYR A 90 15.73 15.39 1.91
CA TYR A 90 16.84 14.94 2.72
C TYR A 90 17.68 16.13 3.17
N ARG A 91 18.28 15.99 4.36
CA ARG A 91 19.27 16.93 4.86
C ARG A 91 20.42 16.16 5.45
N PHE A 92 21.61 16.38 4.91
CA PHE A 92 22.83 15.81 5.43
C PHE A 92 23.56 16.86 6.26
N ARG A 93 23.96 16.49 7.45
CA ARG A 93 24.76 17.33 8.33
C ARG A 93 26.11 16.69 8.58
N PHE A 94 27.17 17.46 8.39
CA PHE A 94 28.53 17.03 8.63
C PHE A 94 29.11 17.84 9.78
N ASN A 95 30.27 17.40 10.36
CA ASN A 95 30.88 18.05 11.53
C ASN A 95 31.38 19.47 11.24
N ASP A 96 31.61 19.79 9.99
CA ASP A 96 32.09 21.10 9.55
C ASP A 96 30.96 22.06 9.13
N GLY A 97 29.78 21.71 9.44
CA GLY A 97 28.61 22.52 9.11
C GLY A 97 27.75 21.91 8.00
#